data_1881ea8fb58f8e9507f86a244f7f4402
#
_entry.id   1881ea8fb58f8e9507f86a244f7f4402
#
_cell.length_a   1.000
_cell.length_b   1.000
_cell.length_c   1.000
_cell.angle_alpha   90.00
_cell.angle_beta   90.00
_cell.angle_gamma   90.00
#
_symmetry.space_group_name_H-M   'P 1'
#
loop_
_entity.id
_entity.type
_entity.pdbx_description
1 polymer ?
#
loop_
_entity_poly.entity_id
_entity_poly.type
_entity_poly.pdbx_seq_one_letter_code
_entity_poly.pdbx_strand_id
1 'polypeptide(L)'
;IPVVNKRITVSPIGTVCAGYSRDQMVKVCKLLDDCATDAGVDFLGGFGALVEKGITPGERNLIDALPEALATTNHVCSSINVGRTRTGINMDAVKLMGHRVLDVAAATADRDGLGCCKLVVFCNIPEDVPFMAGGYLGVGEADAVISVGVSGPGVVKKAIDRAVRRRGEQVSITEIAEII
;
A
#
# COMPACT_ATOMS: atom_id res chain seq x y z
N ILE A 1 -3.40 12.12 22.18
CA ILE A 1 -2.76 10.95 21.55
C ILE A 1 -2.14 11.45 20.27
N PRO A 2 -0.82 11.27 20.07
CA PRO A 2 -0.18 11.71 18.83
C PRO A 2 -0.62 10.83 17.64
N VAL A 3 -0.96 11.48 16.53
CA VAL A 3 -1.15 10.81 15.23
C VAL A 3 0.23 10.71 14.59
N VAL A 4 0.72 9.51 14.40
CA VAL A 4 2.09 9.25 13.90
C VAL A 4 2.14 8.93 12.41
N ASN A 5 0.99 8.66 11.80
CA ASN A 5 0.90 8.41 10.37
C ASN A 5 -0.52 8.73 9.88
N LYS A 6 -0.61 9.50 8.81
CA LYS A 6 -1.86 9.84 8.12
C LYS A 6 -1.83 9.26 6.72
N ARG A 7 -2.88 8.58 6.33
CA ARG A 7 -3.00 7.94 5.01
C ARG A 7 -4.32 8.29 4.36
N ILE A 8 -4.28 8.50 3.06
CA ILE A 8 -5.48 8.60 2.22
C ILE A 8 -5.45 7.46 1.22
N THR A 9 -6.60 6.91 0.91
CA THR A 9 -6.75 5.92 -0.15
C THR A 9 -7.91 6.33 -1.05
N VAL A 10 -7.65 6.37 -2.36
CA VAL A 10 -8.65 6.72 -3.37
C VAL A 10 -9.17 5.47 -4.09
N SER A 11 -10.19 5.64 -4.92
CA SER A 11 -10.69 4.58 -5.81
C SER A 11 -9.58 4.08 -6.73
N PRO A 12 -9.62 2.80 -7.16
CA PRO A 12 -8.55 2.22 -7.98
C PRO A 12 -8.32 3.02 -9.26
N ILE A 13 -7.14 3.62 -9.39
CA ILE A 13 -6.78 4.47 -10.54
C ILE A 13 -6.80 3.68 -11.85
N GLY A 14 -6.47 2.38 -11.82
CA GLY A 14 -6.59 1.52 -12.99
C GLY A 14 -8.00 1.45 -13.57
N THR A 15 -9.02 1.62 -12.72
CA THR A 15 -10.44 1.69 -13.13
C THR A 15 -10.84 3.12 -13.48
N VAL A 16 -10.53 4.09 -12.62
CA VAL A 16 -10.91 5.50 -12.80
C VAL A 16 -10.29 6.08 -14.08
N CYS A 17 -9.05 5.74 -14.37
CA CYS A 17 -8.28 6.21 -15.53
C CYS A 17 -8.15 5.13 -16.61
N ALA A 18 -9.14 4.26 -16.80
CA ALA A 18 -9.07 3.10 -17.69
C ALA A 18 -8.69 3.42 -19.15
N GLY A 19 -8.98 4.63 -19.63
CA GLY A 19 -8.65 5.10 -20.98
C GLY A 19 -7.27 5.75 -21.12
N TYR A 20 -6.49 5.84 -20.05
CA TYR A 20 -5.21 6.57 -20.05
C TYR A 20 -4.07 5.68 -20.55
N SER A 21 -3.13 6.32 -21.26
CA SER A 21 -1.86 5.67 -21.66
C SER A 21 -0.92 5.52 -20.46
N ARG A 22 0.13 4.71 -20.63
CA ARG A 22 1.20 4.54 -19.64
C ARG A 22 1.76 5.88 -19.14
N ASP A 23 2.08 6.80 -20.07
CA ASP A 23 2.69 8.09 -19.71
C ASP A 23 1.70 9.02 -18.99
N GLN A 24 0.42 8.90 -19.31
CA GLN A 24 -0.63 9.61 -18.59
C GLN A 24 -0.79 9.04 -17.17
N MET A 25 -0.66 7.73 -16.97
CA MET A 25 -0.66 7.12 -15.62
C MET A 25 0.50 7.63 -14.77
N VAL A 26 1.70 7.81 -15.34
CA VAL A 26 2.84 8.43 -14.62
C VAL A 26 2.50 9.86 -14.18
N LYS A 27 1.86 10.65 -15.06
CA LYS A 27 1.43 12.02 -14.71
C LYS A 27 0.37 12.03 -13.61
N VAL A 28 -0.58 11.11 -13.64
CA VAL A 28 -1.58 10.95 -12.57
C VAL A 28 -0.90 10.61 -11.25
N CYS A 29 0.09 9.71 -11.26
CA CYS A 29 0.83 9.37 -10.05
C CYS A 29 1.54 10.60 -9.45
N LYS A 30 2.19 11.41 -10.27
CA LYS A 30 2.84 12.65 -9.83
C LYS A 30 1.84 13.66 -9.26
N LEU A 31 0.69 13.83 -9.93
CA LEU A 31 -0.38 14.69 -9.42
C LEU A 31 -0.88 14.23 -8.05
N LEU A 32 -1.05 12.92 -7.86
CA LEU A 32 -1.45 12.37 -6.57
C LEU A 32 -0.39 12.61 -5.48
N ASP A 33 0.90 12.56 -5.85
CA ASP A 33 2.01 12.85 -4.95
C ASP A 33 2.01 14.31 -4.49
N ASP A 34 1.78 15.23 -5.43
CA ASP A 34 1.62 16.66 -5.14
C ASP A 34 0.42 16.90 -4.21
N CYS A 35 -0.74 16.28 -4.50
CA CYS A 35 -1.91 16.35 -3.66
C CYS A 35 -1.66 15.81 -2.24
N ALA A 36 -0.90 14.71 -2.10
CA ALA A 36 -0.54 14.16 -0.80
C ALA A 36 0.34 15.12 0.00
N THR A 37 1.27 15.77 -0.67
CA THR A 37 2.12 16.81 -0.09
C THR A 37 1.29 17.99 0.41
N ASP A 38 0.40 18.53 -0.43
CA ASP A 38 -0.46 19.67 -0.09
C ASP A 38 -1.43 19.34 1.06
N ALA A 39 -1.96 18.12 1.09
CA ALA A 39 -2.84 17.64 2.17
C ALA A 39 -2.07 17.31 3.47
N GLY A 40 -0.75 17.27 3.44
CA GLY A 40 0.09 16.92 4.59
C GLY A 40 -0.15 15.50 5.10
N VAL A 41 -0.31 14.53 4.18
CA VAL A 41 -0.45 13.12 4.49
C VAL A 41 0.84 12.37 4.18
N ASP A 42 1.12 11.32 4.96
CA ASP A 42 2.36 10.57 4.83
C ASP A 42 2.35 9.62 3.63
N PHE A 43 1.18 9.00 3.35
CA PHE A 43 1.02 8.07 2.23
C PHE A 43 -0.33 8.22 1.56
N LEU A 44 -0.33 8.02 0.23
CA LEU A 44 -1.53 7.99 -0.61
C LEU A 44 -1.59 6.66 -1.36
N GLY A 45 -2.61 5.86 -1.07
CA GLY A 45 -2.93 4.60 -1.73
C GLY A 45 -3.99 4.76 -2.82
N GLY A 46 -4.28 3.66 -3.53
CA GLY A 46 -5.27 3.65 -4.61
C GLY A 46 -4.67 3.80 -6.01
N PHE A 47 -3.38 4.15 -6.15
CA PHE A 47 -2.69 4.00 -7.43
C PHE A 47 -2.47 2.52 -7.70
N GLY A 48 -3.53 1.81 -8.07
CA GLY A 48 -3.57 0.36 -8.15
C GLY A 48 -4.60 -0.18 -9.10
N ALA A 49 -4.63 -1.51 -9.22
CA ALA A 49 -5.50 -2.25 -10.12
C ALA A 49 -6.04 -3.53 -9.47
N LEU A 50 -7.24 -3.94 -9.90
CA LEU A 50 -7.95 -5.12 -9.41
C LEU A 50 -8.02 -6.15 -10.54
N VAL A 51 -6.95 -6.93 -10.71
CA VAL A 51 -6.73 -7.77 -11.89
C VAL A 51 -7.05 -9.27 -11.68
N GLU A 52 -7.76 -9.59 -10.61
CA GLU A 52 -8.12 -10.97 -10.28
C GLU A 52 -9.00 -11.67 -11.33
N LYS A 53 -9.77 -10.90 -12.11
CA LYS A 53 -10.64 -11.43 -13.17
C LYS A 53 -10.05 -11.34 -14.58
N GLY A 54 -8.90 -10.69 -14.70
CA GLY A 54 -8.25 -10.37 -15.97
C GLY A 54 -7.63 -8.98 -15.90
N ILE A 55 -6.80 -8.64 -16.88
CA ILE A 55 -6.10 -7.38 -16.97
C ILE A 55 -6.67 -6.57 -18.12
N THR A 56 -7.32 -5.45 -17.83
CA THR A 56 -7.79 -4.51 -18.86
C THR A 56 -6.62 -3.71 -19.44
N PRO A 57 -6.76 -3.07 -20.62
CA PRO A 57 -5.70 -2.22 -21.19
C PRO A 57 -5.28 -1.09 -20.26
N GLY A 58 -6.23 -0.44 -19.57
CA GLY A 58 -5.92 0.64 -18.62
C GLY A 58 -5.14 0.16 -17.42
N GLU A 59 -5.54 -0.97 -16.83
CA GLU A 59 -4.81 -1.61 -15.73
C GLU A 59 -3.42 -2.06 -16.16
N ARG A 60 -3.28 -2.56 -17.39
CA ARG A 60 -1.98 -2.90 -17.96
C ARG A 60 -1.08 -1.66 -18.08
N ASN A 61 -1.61 -0.55 -18.57
CA ASN A 61 -0.89 0.72 -18.67
C ASN A 61 -0.44 1.23 -17.30
N LEU A 62 -1.27 1.10 -16.25
CA LEU A 62 -0.89 1.44 -14.89
C LEU A 62 0.24 0.53 -14.39
N ILE A 63 0.13 -0.78 -14.56
CA ILE A 63 1.15 -1.75 -14.15
C ILE A 63 2.48 -1.49 -14.87
N ASP A 64 2.43 -1.15 -16.16
CA ASP A 64 3.62 -0.83 -16.94
C ASP A 64 4.23 0.54 -16.55
N ALA A 65 3.46 1.43 -15.93
CA ALA A 65 3.93 2.71 -15.41
C ALA A 65 4.62 2.61 -14.04
N LEU A 66 4.41 1.53 -13.26
CA LEU A 66 4.87 1.39 -11.87
C LEU A 66 6.36 1.71 -11.66
N PRO A 67 7.30 1.22 -12.49
CA PRO A 67 8.72 1.48 -12.25
C PRO A 67 9.04 2.97 -12.23
N GLU A 68 8.58 3.72 -13.24
CA GLU A 68 8.81 5.16 -13.33
C GLU A 68 7.97 5.93 -12.29
N ALA A 69 6.71 5.59 -12.13
CA ALA A 69 5.80 6.24 -11.21
C ALA A 69 6.33 6.19 -9.76
N LEU A 70 6.72 4.99 -9.29
CA LEU A 70 7.22 4.82 -7.93
C LEU A 70 8.66 5.34 -7.74
N ALA A 71 9.45 5.40 -8.81
CA ALA A 71 10.77 6.02 -8.76
C ALA A 71 10.71 7.56 -8.65
N THR A 72 9.67 8.19 -9.19
CA THR A 72 9.56 9.66 -9.27
C THR A 72 8.62 10.29 -8.26
N THR A 73 8.03 9.51 -7.36
CA THR A 73 7.10 9.98 -6.30
C THR A 73 7.58 9.57 -4.91
N ASN A 74 7.11 10.24 -3.87
CA ASN A 74 7.50 10.02 -2.48
C ASN A 74 6.37 9.41 -1.64
N HIS A 75 5.15 9.90 -1.76
CA HIS A 75 4.00 9.57 -0.92
C HIS A 75 3.11 8.49 -1.53
N VAL A 76 3.08 8.39 -2.87
CA VAL A 76 2.18 7.46 -3.55
C VAL A 76 2.63 6.01 -3.38
N CYS A 77 1.68 5.20 -2.93
CA CYS A 77 1.83 3.75 -2.81
C CYS A 77 0.91 3.04 -3.80
N SER A 78 1.34 1.89 -4.27
CA SER A 78 0.61 1.07 -5.24
C SER A 78 0.26 -0.29 -4.70
N SER A 79 -0.92 -0.77 -5.08
CA SER A 79 -1.35 -2.13 -4.76
C SER A 79 -2.01 -2.77 -5.97
N ILE A 80 -1.62 -4.00 -6.27
CA ILE A 80 -2.21 -4.79 -7.34
C ILE A 80 -2.84 -6.04 -6.74
N ASN A 81 -4.16 -6.16 -6.87
CA ASN A 81 -4.89 -7.33 -6.39
C ASN A 81 -4.95 -8.38 -7.48
N VAL A 82 -4.26 -9.49 -7.27
CA VAL A 82 -4.15 -10.59 -8.26
C VAL A 82 -5.09 -11.77 -7.97
N GLY A 83 -5.79 -11.74 -6.84
CA GLY A 83 -6.69 -12.82 -6.47
C GLY A 83 -7.74 -12.42 -5.44
N ARG A 84 -8.86 -13.14 -5.45
CA ARG A 84 -9.91 -13.08 -4.43
C ARG A 84 -10.46 -14.48 -4.18
N THR A 85 -10.98 -14.72 -2.99
CA THR A 85 -11.63 -16.00 -2.63
C THR A 85 -12.73 -16.38 -3.63
N ARG A 86 -13.46 -15.41 -4.20
CA ARG A 86 -14.54 -15.65 -5.17
C ARG A 86 -14.07 -15.92 -6.59
N THR A 87 -12.91 -15.42 -6.98
CA THR A 87 -12.43 -15.45 -8.38
C THR A 87 -11.22 -16.34 -8.57
N GLY A 88 -10.56 -16.77 -7.48
CA GLY A 88 -9.28 -17.44 -7.54
C GLY A 88 -8.13 -16.46 -7.79
N ILE A 89 -7.00 -16.99 -8.23
CA ILE A 89 -5.75 -16.24 -8.46
C ILE A 89 -5.50 -16.13 -9.96
N ASN A 90 -5.25 -14.93 -10.45
CA ASN A 90 -4.81 -14.68 -11.82
C ASN A 90 -3.30 -14.91 -11.92
N MET A 91 -2.89 -16.09 -12.38
CA MET A 91 -1.47 -16.46 -12.47
C MET A 91 -0.69 -15.65 -13.50
N ASP A 92 -1.34 -15.14 -14.55
CA ASP A 92 -0.70 -14.25 -15.52
C ASP A 92 -0.36 -12.90 -14.87
N ALA A 93 -1.25 -12.39 -14.03
CA ALA A 93 -1.00 -11.19 -13.23
C ALA A 93 0.13 -11.43 -12.21
N VAL A 94 0.16 -12.58 -11.54
CA VAL A 94 1.25 -12.95 -10.62
C VAL A 94 2.60 -12.94 -11.35
N LYS A 95 2.68 -13.59 -12.50
CA LYS A 95 3.90 -13.61 -13.33
C LYS A 95 4.31 -12.20 -13.75
N LEU A 96 3.36 -11.40 -14.25
CA LEU A 96 3.61 -10.02 -14.65
C LEU A 96 4.15 -9.20 -13.48
N MET A 97 3.52 -9.31 -12.30
CA MET A 97 3.95 -8.55 -11.12
C MET A 97 5.33 -8.99 -10.62
N GLY A 98 5.68 -10.25 -10.73
CA GLY A 98 7.04 -10.72 -10.44
C GLY A 98 8.10 -9.95 -11.23
N HIS A 99 7.89 -9.75 -12.53
CA HIS A 99 8.78 -8.92 -13.36
C HIS A 99 8.73 -7.44 -12.95
N ARG A 100 7.54 -6.88 -12.70
CA ARG A 100 7.39 -5.46 -12.33
C ARG A 100 8.05 -5.13 -11.00
N VAL A 101 8.05 -6.03 -10.02
CA VAL A 101 8.79 -5.84 -8.77
C VAL A 101 10.29 -5.70 -9.04
N LEU A 102 10.86 -6.53 -9.90
CA LEU A 102 12.28 -6.42 -10.30
C LEU A 102 12.57 -5.11 -11.04
N ASP A 103 11.67 -4.68 -11.93
CA ASP A 103 11.81 -3.43 -12.65
C ASP A 103 11.74 -2.21 -11.70
N VAL A 104 10.85 -2.24 -10.70
CA VAL A 104 10.78 -1.20 -9.65
C VAL A 104 12.04 -1.19 -8.80
N ALA A 105 12.57 -2.36 -8.42
CA ALA A 105 13.82 -2.46 -7.70
C ALA A 105 14.98 -1.84 -8.50
N ALA A 106 15.09 -2.16 -9.78
CA ALA A 106 16.10 -1.60 -10.68
C ALA A 106 15.94 -0.08 -10.87
N ALA A 107 14.71 0.40 -11.04
CA ALA A 107 14.42 1.84 -11.21
C ALA A 107 14.70 2.68 -9.96
N THR A 108 14.83 2.06 -8.79
CA THR A 108 15.12 2.72 -7.51
C THR A 108 16.38 2.19 -6.84
N ALA A 109 17.29 1.58 -7.60
CA ALA A 109 18.52 0.99 -7.08
C ALA A 109 19.45 2.03 -6.40
N ASP A 110 19.41 3.29 -6.87
CA ASP A 110 20.10 4.44 -6.27
C ASP A 110 19.58 4.81 -4.88
N ARG A 111 18.42 4.30 -4.49
CA ARG A 111 17.75 4.49 -3.19
C ARG A 111 17.47 3.14 -2.52
N ASP A 112 18.37 2.19 -2.63
CA ASP A 112 18.30 0.86 -2.02
C ASP A 112 17.01 0.07 -2.36
N GLY A 113 16.45 0.29 -3.54
CA GLY A 113 15.21 -0.36 -3.99
C GLY A 113 13.95 0.13 -3.26
N LEU A 114 13.96 1.34 -2.68
CA LEU A 114 12.88 1.89 -1.84
C LEU A 114 11.52 1.89 -2.55
N GLY A 115 11.47 1.96 -3.88
CA GLY A 115 10.23 1.85 -4.63
C GLY A 115 9.45 0.55 -4.34
N CYS A 116 10.15 -0.55 -4.02
CA CYS A 116 9.49 -1.80 -3.65
C CYS A 116 8.74 -1.73 -2.33
N CYS A 117 9.14 -0.86 -1.40
CA CYS A 117 8.42 -0.65 -0.13
C CYS A 117 7.07 0.04 -0.34
N LYS A 118 6.87 0.68 -1.51
CA LYS A 118 5.63 1.35 -1.89
C LYS A 118 4.73 0.50 -2.80
N LEU A 119 5.11 -0.74 -3.09
CA LEU A 119 4.38 -1.65 -3.95
C LEU A 119 3.99 -2.92 -3.21
N VAL A 120 2.71 -3.27 -3.23
CA VAL A 120 2.21 -4.52 -2.67
C VAL A 120 1.38 -5.28 -3.70
N VAL A 121 1.62 -6.58 -3.79
CA VAL A 121 0.78 -7.51 -4.55
C VAL A 121 -0.12 -8.24 -3.56
N PHE A 122 -1.43 -8.09 -3.73
CA PHE A 122 -2.43 -8.64 -2.83
C PHE A 122 -3.18 -9.83 -3.40
N CYS A 123 -3.60 -10.69 -2.49
CA CYS A 123 -4.75 -11.56 -2.65
C CYS A 123 -5.75 -11.19 -1.55
N ASN A 124 -7.04 -10.92 -1.91
CA ASN A 124 -8.06 -10.38 -1.00
C ASN A 124 -7.69 -9.02 -0.38
N ILE A 125 -7.32 -8.06 -1.22
CA ILE A 125 -7.06 -6.68 -0.75
C ILE A 125 -8.30 -6.14 0.00
N PRO A 126 -8.12 -5.50 1.18
CA PRO A 126 -9.23 -4.89 1.90
C PRO A 126 -9.76 -3.64 1.20
N GLU A 127 -11.09 -3.49 1.21
CA GLU A 127 -11.78 -2.25 0.82
C GLU A 127 -11.84 -1.29 2.00
N ASP A 128 -11.83 0.00 1.73
CA ASP A 128 -12.06 1.10 2.69
C ASP A 128 -11.10 1.13 3.89
N VAL A 129 -10.07 0.33 3.87
CA VAL A 129 -9.04 0.27 4.91
C VAL A 129 -7.67 0.52 4.28
N PRO A 130 -7.05 1.69 4.47
CA PRO A 130 -5.70 1.98 3.99
C PRO A 130 -4.69 1.20 4.83
N PHE A 131 -4.28 0.03 4.36
CA PHE A 131 -3.35 -0.85 5.04
C PHE A 131 -1.99 -0.89 4.33
N MET A 132 -0.91 -0.43 5.00
CA MET A 132 0.44 -0.31 4.44
C MET A 132 0.44 0.46 3.11
N ALA A 133 1.00 -0.13 2.03
CA ALA A 133 0.96 0.43 0.68
C ALA A 133 -0.34 0.09 -0.07
N GLY A 134 -1.26 -0.63 0.55
CA GLY A 134 -2.45 -1.17 -0.08
C GLY A 134 -3.76 -0.66 0.50
N GLY A 135 -4.81 -1.00 -0.16
CA GLY A 135 -6.16 -0.54 0.11
C GLY A 135 -6.69 0.32 -1.04
N TYR A 136 -7.98 0.42 -1.12
CA TYR A 136 -8.67 1.28 -2.08
C TYR A 136 -10.05 1.64 -1.54
N LEU A 137 -10.58 2.77 -1.99
CA LEU A 137 -11.98 3.11 -1.73
C LEU A 137 -12.87 2.18 -2.56
N GLY A 138 -13.66 1.38 -1.88
CA GLY A 138 -14.59 0.44 -2.47
C GLY A 138 -15.79 1.12 -3.11
N VAL A 139 -16.66 0.32 -3.71
CA VAL A 139 -17.94 0.76 -4.26
C VAL A 139 -18.99 0.67 -3.17
N GLY A 140 -19.55 1.80 -2.74
CA GLY A 140 -20.55 1.84 -1.68
C GLY A 140 -21.23 3.21 -1.58
N GLU A 141 -22.14 3.36 -0.63
CA GLU A 141 -22.87 4.61 -0.40
C GLU A 141 -22.03 5.68 0.31
N ALA A 142 -21.00 5.28 1.04
CA ALA A 142 -20.15 6.21 1.76
C ALA A 142 -19.13 6.88 0.82
N ASP A 143 -19.20 8.20 0.68
CA ASP A 143 -18.23 8.98 -0.11
C ASP A 143 -16.85 9.02 0.54
N ALA A 144 -16.78 8.82 1.85
CA ALA A 144 -15.54 8.76 2.61
C ALA A 144 -15.69 7.89 3.86
N VAL A 145 -14.64 7.13 4.17
CA VAL A 145 -14.54 6.30 5.37
C VAL A 145 -13.30 6.69 6.16
N ILE A 146 -13.44 6.84 7.48
CA ILE A 146 -12.31 7.13 8.37
C ILE A 146 -12.03 5.90 9.22
N SER A 147 -10.82 5.37 9.11
CA SER A 147 -10.34 4.26 9.92
C SER A 147 -9.25 4.72 10.88
N VAL A 148 -9.34 4.26 12.13
CA VAL A 148 -8.32 4.55 13.15
C VAL A 148 -7.57 3.26 13.46
N GLY A 149 -6.27 3.24 13.12
CA GLY A 149 -5.38 2.13 13.42
C GLY A 149 -4.56 2.38 14.68
N VAL A 150 -4.34 1.33 15.46
CA VAL A 150 -3.44 1.36 16.60
C VAL A 150 -2.15 0.61 16.24
N SER A 151 -0.98 1.23 16.50
CA SER A 151 0.31 0.59 16.27
C SER A 151 0.52 -0.56 17.25
N GLY A 152 0.29 -1.81 16.81
CA GLY A 152 0.52 -3.02 17.61
C GLY A 152 1.95 -3.10 18.16
N PRO A 153 3.00 -2.97 17.33
CA PRO A 153 4.39 -2.97 17.81
C PRO A 153 4.68 -1.89 18.86
N GLY A 154 4.09 -0.69 18.70
CA GLY A 154 4.22 0.39 19.66
C GLY A 154 3.55 0.10 21.01
N VAL A 155 2.41 -0.58 21.01
CA VAL A 155 1.72 -1.03 22.22
C VAL A 155 2.54 -2.10 22.93
N VAL A 156 2.98 -3.12 22.19
CA VAL A 156 3.82 -4.22 22.72
C VAL A 156 5.10 -3.67 23.33
N LYS A 157 5.81 -2.77 22.62
CA LYS A 157 7.02 -2.12 23.14
C LYS A 157 6.75 -1.42 24.47
N LYS A 158 5.69 -0.62 24.55
CA LYS A 158 5.33 0.08 25.79
C LYS A 158 4.96 -0.87 26.94
N ALA A 159 4.32 -1.99 26.64
CA ALA A 159 3.99 -3.02 27.63
C ALA A 159 5.26 -3.66 28.19
N ILE A 160 6.20 -4.04 27.31
CA ILE A 160 7.51 -4.58 27.69
C ILE A 160 8.31 -3.55 28.51
N ASP A 161 8.42 -2.30 28.07
CA ASP A 161 9.12 -1.24 28.76
C ASP A 161 8.56 -1.02 30.19
N ARG A 162 7.24 -1.12 30.36
CA ARG A 162 6.61 -1.03 31.70
C ARG A 162 6.93 -2.23 32.58
N ALA A 163 6.94 -3.44 32.00
CA ALA A 163 7.29 -4.66 32.74
C ALA A 163 8.72 -4.63 33.24
N VAL A 164 9.66 -4.29 32.37
CA VAL A 164 11.10 -4.13 32.69
C VAL A 164 11.32 -3.08 33.78
N ARG A 165 10.66 -1.93 33.69
CA ARG A 165 10.75 -0.86 34.74
C ARG A 165 10.23 -1.29 36.08
N ARG A 166 9.21 -2.18 36.14
CA ARG A 166 8.60 -2.64 37.39
C ARG A 166 9.35 -3.78 38.06
N ARG A 167 9.97 -4.67 37.28
CA ARG A 167 10.54 -5.94 37.72
C ARG A 167 12.06 -6.04 37.53
N GLY A 168 12.71 -5.04 36.91
CA GLY A 168 14.11 -5.08 36.53
C GLY A 168 14.34 -5.82 35.20
N GLU A 169 15.60 -5.97 34.81
CA GLU A 169 16.00 -6.54 33.50
C GLU A 169 15.72 -8.05 33.34
N GLN A 170 15.29 -8.73 34.41
CA GLN A 170 15.01 -10.18 34.41
C GLN A 170 13.53 -10.47 34.15
N VAL A 171 13.01 -10.07 33.00
CA VAL A 171 11.65 -10.46 32.55
C VAL A 171 11.78 -11.64 31.58
N SER A 172 11.16 -12.77 31.91
CA SER A 172 11.18 -13.95 31.06
C SER A 172 10.30 -13.79 29.83
N ILE A 173 10.55 -14.57 28.78
CA ILE A 173 9.72 -14.59 27.56
C ILE A 173 8.27 -14.99 27.88
N THR A 174 8.07 -15.88 28.84
CA THR A 174 6.73 -16.31 29.30
C THR A 174 5.96 -15.15 29.91
N GLU A 175 6.60 -14.36 30.78
CA GLU A 175 5.99 -13.17 31.39
C GLU A 175 5.69 -12.07 30.35
N ILE A 176 6.53 -11.93 29.32
CA ILE A 176 6.26 -11.02 28.19
C ILE A 176 5.01 -11.49 27.42
N ALA A 177 4.86 -12.78 27.18
CA ALA A 177 3.70 -13.35 26.50
C ALA A 177 2.38 -13.17 27.27
N GLU A 178 2.43 -13.15 28.60
CA GLU A 178 1.27 -12.89 29.46
C GLU A 178 0.86 -11.38 29.49
N ILE A 179 1.76 -10.49 29.10
CA ILE A 179 1.56 -9.02 29.12
C ILE A 179 0.99 -8.53 27.80
N ILE A 180 1.19 -9.27 26.71
CA ILE A 180 0.73 -8.95 25.35
C ILE A 180 -0.66 -9.49 25.11
#